data_a8c2f78ef5b0176b24be724850fbe9a9
#
_entry.id   a8c2f78ef5b0176b24be724850fbe9a9
#
_cell.length_a   1.000
_cell.length_b   1.000
_cell.length_c   1.000
_cell.angle_alpha   90.00
_cell.angle_beta   90.00
_cell.angle_gamma   90.00
#
_symmetry.space_group_name_H-M   'P 1'
#
loop_
_entity.id
_entity.type
_entity.pdbx_description
1 polymer ?
#
loop_
_entity_poly.entity_id
_entity_poly.type
_entity_poly.pdbx_seq_one_letter_code
_entity_poly.pdbx_strand_id
1 'polypeptide(L)'
;NAQEYWGNILRKVDCITEVPESRWRIEDYYDPDPKAPDKVYCKRGGFLPDVDFDPMEFGIPPTMLEVTDTSQLLGLLVARDVLIDAGYAEEYGGRAFDRERVGVTLGVAGGLKLITPLTARLQYPVWERVLRSSGLPEEQITEITAKLKLAYIEWNENAFPGLLGNVIAGRIANRF
;
A
#
# COMPACT_ATOMS: atom_id res chain seq x y z
N ASN A 1 -13.07 6.66 11.42
CA ASN A 1 -13.93 7.84 11.25
C ASN A 1 -13.68 8.87 12.35
N ALA A 2 -14.20 10.11 12.21
CA ALA A 2 -13.96 11.22 13.13
C ALA A 2 -14.48 10.95 14.55
N GLN A 3 -15.61 10.25 14.69
CA GLN A 3 -16.20 9.91 15.98
C GLN A 3 -15.34 8.90 16.74
N GLU A 4 -14.82 7.90 16.06
CA GLU A 4 -13.91 6.92 16.65
C GLU A 4 -12.60 7.56 17.09
N TYR A 5 -12.03 8.42 16.23
CA TYR A 5 -10.84 9.21 16.55
C TYR A 5 -11.03 10.04 17.82
N TRP A 6 -12.15 10.78 17.90
CA TRP A 6 -12.49 11.57 19.07
C TRP A 6 -12.70 10.69 20.31
N GLY A 7 -13.37 9.55 20.16
CA GLY A 7 -13.56 8.57 21.24
C GLY A 7 -12.22 8.02 21.77
N ASN A 8 -11.26 7.78 20.90
CA ASN A 8 -9.92 7.33 21.29
C ASN A 8 -9.16 8.41 22.07
N ILE A 9 -9.28 9.68 21.68
CA ILE A 9 -8.70 10.82 22.43
C ILE A 9 -9.32 10.90 23.83
N LEU A 10 -10.65 10.90 23.93
CA LEU A 10 -11.34 11.00 25.23
C LEU A 10 -10.99 9.85 26.18
N ARG A 11 -10.87 8.65 25.64
CA ARG A 11 -10.52 7.44 26.41
C ARG A 11 -9.02 7.27 26.63
N LYS A 12 -8.18 8.15 26.06
CA LYS A 12 -6.71 8.08 26.12
C LYS A 12 -6.17 6.73 25.64
N VAL A 13 -6.72 6.22 24.54
CA VAL A 13 -6.31 4.94 23.98
C VAL A 13 -4.90 5.04 23.42
N ASP A 14 -3.99 4.16 23.86
CA ASP A 14 -2.68 3.99 23.22
C ASP A 14 -2.88 3.16 21.94
N CYS A 15 -2.74 3.81 20.78
CA CYS A 15 -2.85 3.18 19.48
C CYS A 15 -1.51 2.63 18.96
N ILE A 16 -0.44 2.66 19.78
CA ILE A 16 0.85 2.08 19.42
C ILE A 16 0.90 0.64 19.92
N THR A 17 0.94 -0.29 18.99
CA THR A 17 0.93 -1.73 19.25
C THR A 17 2.20 -2.42 18.76
N GLU A 18 2.42 -3.68 19.10
CA GLU A 18 3.41 -4.49 18.40
C GLU A 18 3.01 -4.66 16.94
N VAL A 19 4.02 -4.78 16.06
CA VAL A 19 3.80 -5.02 14.63
C VAL A 19 3.05 -6.34 14.44
N PRO A 20 1.92 -6.33 13.72
CA PRO A 20 1.22 -7.57 13.40
C PRO A 20 2.00 -8.39 12.36
N GLU A 21 1.91 -9.71 12.44
CA GLU A 21 2.60 -10.64 11.54
C GLU A 21 2.23 -10.40 10.06
N SER A 22 1.02 -9.90 9.80
CA SER A 22 0.56 -9.50 8.46
C SER A 22 1.37 -8.35 7.83
N ARG A 23 2.13 -7.60 8.63
CA ARG A 23 3.01 -6.53 8.16
C ARG A 23 4.43 -7.04 7.92
N TRP A 24 5.04 -7.63 8.93
CA TRP A 24 6.32 -8.33 8.86
C TRP A 24 6.55 -9.18 10.11
N ARG A 25 7.33 -10.24 9.96
CA ARG A 25 7.63 -11.17 11.04
C ARG A 25 8.76 -10.60 11.90
N ILE A 26 8.53 -10.57 13.22
CA ILE A 26 9.47 -10.02 14.19
C ILE A 26 10.83 -10.74 14.12
N GLU A 27 10.81 -12.05 13.98
CA GLU A 27 12.01 -12.89 13.92
C GLU A 27 12.92 -12.56 12.74
N ASP A 28 12.32 -12.09 11.63
CA ASP A 28 13.07 -11.80 10.40
C ASP A 28 13.81 -10.46 10.48
N TYR A 29 13.24 -9.45 11.20
CA TYR A 29 13.72 -8.07 11.09
C TYR A 29 14.09 -7.41 12.42
N TYR A 30 13.65 -7.92 13.56
CA TYR A 30 13.90 -7.28 14.84
C TYR A 30 15.18 -7.77 15.50
N ASP A 31 15.97 -6.82 16.03
CA ASP A 31 17.07 -7.08 16.95
C ASP A 31 17.11 -5.94 17.99
N PRO A 32 17.25 -6.22 19.30
CA PRO A 32 17.34 -5.18 20.31
C PRO A 32 18.64 -4.35 20.21
N ASP A 33 19.69 -4.85 19.56
CA ASP A 33 20.91 -4.07 19.30
C ASP A 33 20.65 -3.08 18.15
N PRO A 34 20.69 -1.75 18.44
CA PRO A 34 20.48 -0.74 17.38
C PRO A 34 21.60 -0.70 16.32
N LYS A 35 22.69 -1.45 16.52
CA LYS A 35 23.82 -1.55 15.58
C LYS A 35 23.79 -2.84 14.75
N ALA A 36 22.83 -3.73 15.00
CA ALA A 36 22.71 -4.97 14.23
C ALA A 36 22.43 -4.62 12.75
N PRO A 37 23.25 -5.13 11.81
CA PRO A 37 23.05 -4.84 10.40
C PRO A 37 21.73 -5.44 9.89
N ASP A 38 21.06 -4.72 9.00
CA ASP A 38 19.82 -5.15 8.33
C ASP A 38 18.66 -5.46 9.29
N LYS A 39 18.71 -4.93 10.52
CA LYS A 39 17.69 -5.11 11.55
C LYS A 39 17.10 -3.77 12.01
N VAL A 40 15.92 -3.85 12.59
CA VAL A 40 15.25 -2.73 13.26
C VAL A 40 15.16 -3.02 14.76
N TYR A 41 15.45 -2.01 15.58
CA TYR A 41 15.43 -2.14 17.06
C TYR A 41 14.06 -1.75 17.67
N CYS A 42 13.08 -1.39 16.86
CA CYS A 42 11.72 -1.10 17.29
C CYS A 42 10.72 -2.00 16.57
N LYS A 43 9.87 -2.67 17.33
CA LYS A 43 8.80 -3.54 16.82
C LYS A 43 7.40 -3.02 17.16
N ARG A 44 7.28 -1.75 17.54
CA ARG A 44 6.00 -1.10 17.84
C ARG A 44 5.75 0.06 16.89
N GLY A 45 4.48 0.27 16.55
CA GLY A 45 4.05 1.35 15.67
C GLY A 45 2.54 1.53 15.66
N GLY A 46 2.07 2.55 14.96
CA GLY A 46 0.65 2.74 14.67
C GLY A 46 0.28 1.98 13.39
N PHE A 47 -0.54 0.96 13.51
CA PHE A 47 -0.98 0.14 12.39
C PHE A 47 -2.45 0.38 12.12
N LEU A 48 -2.79 0.64 10.87
CA LEU A 48 -4.18 0.70 10.45
C LEU A 48 -4.78 -0.71 10.47
N PRO A 49 -6.01 -0.87 10.98
CA PRO A 49 -6.75 -2.11 10.82
C PRO A 49 -7.00 -2.41 9.34
N ASP A 50 -7.36 -3.65 9.04
CA ASP A 50 -7.82 -3.98 7.71
C ASP A 50 -9.11 -3.23 7.40
N VAL A 51 -9.18 -2.67 6.19
CA VAL A 51 -10.30 -1.86 5.71
C VAL A 51 -10.82 -2.51 4.44
N ASP A 52 -12.10 -2.81 4.41
CA ASP A 52 -12.77 -3.32 3.22
C ASP A 52 -12.80 -2.24 2.14
N PHE A 53 -12.54 -2.66 0.91
CA PHE A 53 -12.56 -1.80 -0.26
C PHE A 53 -13.34 -2.47 -1.39
N ASP A 54 -14.46 -1.85 -1.78
CA ASP A 54 -15.20 -2.29 -2.96
C ASP A 54 -14.64 -1.59 -4.22
N PRO A 55 -13.91 -2.29 -5.07
CA PRO A 55 -13.33 -1.70 -6.27
C PRO A 55 -14.39 -1.22 -7.25
N MET A 56 -15.55 -1.84 -7.27
CA MET A 56 -16.64 -1.49 -8.20
C MET A 56 -17.27 -0.15 -7.83
N GLU A 57 -17.36 0.17 -6.55
CA GLU A 57 -17.82 1.49 -6.06
C GLU A 57 -16.97 2.62 -6.66
N PHE A 58 -15.67 2.38 -6.82
CA PHE A 58 -14.72 3.39 -7.32
C PHE A 58 -14.35 3.25 -8.79
N GLY A 59 -15.01 2.35 -9.53
CA GLY A 59 -14.74 2.11 -10.94
C GLY A 59 -13.35 1.52 -11.21
N ILE A 60 -12.79 0.80 -10.25
CA ILE A 60 -11.51 0.11 -10.38
C ILE A 60 -11.77 -1.35 -10.73
N PRO A 61 -11.27 -1.87 -11.86
CA PRO A 61 -11.35 -3.29 -12.15
C PRO A 61 -10.66 -4.12 -11.05
N PRO A 62 -11.28 -5.21 -10.55
CA PRO A 62 -10.68 -6.03 -9.49
C PRO A 62 -9.25 -6.52 -9.80
N THR A 63 -8.96 -6.78 -11.06
CA THR A 63 -7.62 -7.17 -11.54
C THR A 63 -6.54 -6.10 -11.37
N MET A 64 -6.95 -4.85 -11.15
CA MET A 64 -6.01 -3.75 -10.89
C MET A 64 -5.65 -3.59 -9.40
N LEU A 65 -6.36 -4.25 -8.48
CA LEU A 65 -6.11 -4.09 -7.05
C LEU A 65 -4.68 -4.50 -6.65
N GLU A 66 -4.20 -5.62 -7.19
CA GLU A 66 -2.86 -6.14 -6.88
C GLU A 66 -1.73 -5.18 -7.27
N VAL A 67 -1.96 -4.39 -8.31
CA VAL A 67 -0.98 -3.42 -8.85
C VAL A 67 -1.35 -1.97 -8.52
N THR A 68 -2.26 -1.75 -7.58
CA THR A 68 -2.62 -0.42 -7.07
C THR A 68 -2.16 -0.28 -5.62
N ASP A 69 -1.32 0.72 -5.36
CA ASP A 69 -0.83 0.95 -4.01
C ASP A 69 -1.97 1.28 -3.05
N THR A 70 -1.89 0.73 -1.84
CA THR A 70 -2.90 0.91 -0.78
C THR A 70 -3.21 2.39 -0.50
N SER A 71 -2.23 3.29 -0.64
CA SER A 71 -2.43 4.73 -0.45
C SER A 71 -3.42 5.32 -1.45
N GLN A 72 -3.48 4.80 -2.69
CA GLN A 72 -4.44 5.24 -3.70
C GLN A 72 -5.87 4.80 -3.33
N LEU A 73 -6.03 3.58 -2.80
CA LEU A 73 -7.32 3.05 -2.36
C LEU A 73 -7.83 3.78 -1.12
N LEU A 74 -6.97 3.99 -0.13
CA LEU A 74 -7.31 4.77 1.07
C LEU A 74 -7.66 6.22 0.73
N GLY A 75 -6.96 6.82 -0.23
CA GLY A 75 -7.27 8.18 -0.71
C GLY A 75 -8.70 8.30 -1.24
N LEU A 76 -9.18 7.31 -1.98
CA LEU A 76 -10.57 7.26 -2.48
C LEU A 76 -11.60 7.12 -1.36
N LEU A 77 -11.35 6.21 -0.39
CA LEU A 77 -12.24 6.03 0.77
C LEU A 77 -12.35 7.31 1.59
N VAL A 78 -11.21 7.94 1.89
CA VAL A 78 -11.19 9.19 2.65
C VAL A 78 -11.88 10.32 1.90
N ALA A 79 -11.68 10.44 0.59
CA ALA A 79 -12.36 11.45 -0.23
C ALA A 79 -13.88 11.27 -0.22
N ARG A 80 -14.36 10.03 -0.38
CA ARG A 80 -15.78 9.70 -0.24
C ARG A 80 -16.33 10.15 1.11
N ASP A 81 -15.66 9.74 2.18
CA ASP A 81 -16.14 10.00 3.54
C ASP A 81 -16.13 11.52 3.85
N VAL A 82 -15.15 12.26 3.35
CA VAL A 82 -15.11 13.73 3.46
C VAL A 82 -16.27 14.38 2.72
N LEU A 83 -16.59 13.95 1.51
CA LEU A 83 -17.71 14.49 0.75
C LEU A 83 -19.04 14.17 1.42
N ILE A 84 -19.22 12.96 1.96
CA ILE A 84 -20.42 12.58 2.71
C ILE A 84 -20.55 13.43 3.97
N ASP A 85 -19.49 13.57 4.76
CA ASP A 85 -19.49 14.36 5.99
C ASP A 85 -19.81 15.84 5.73
N ALA A 86 -19.31 16.39 4.63
CA ALA A 86 -19.61 17.76 4.18
C ALA A 86 -21.00 17.93 3.57
N GLY A 87 -21.77 16.83 3.40
CA GLY A 87 -23.11 16.85 2.83
C GLY A 87 -23.12 17.05 1.32
N TYR A 88 -22.05 16.69 0.64
CA TYR A 88 -21.95 16.65 -0.82
C TYR A 88 -22.01 15.19 -1.32
N ALA A 89 -21.75 14.97 -2.62
CA ALA A 89 -21.85 13.68 -3.29
C ALA A 89 -23.29 13.14 -3.42
N GLU A 90 -23.96 13.49 -4.53
CA GLU A 90 -25.36 13.11 -4.82
C GLU A 90 -25.58 11.60 -4.79
N GLU A 91 -24.62 10.81 -5.25
CA GLU A 91 -24.70 9.34 -5.26
C GLU A 91 -24.81 8.71 -3.86
N TYR A 92 -24.46 9.48 -2.81
CA TYR A 92 -24.62 9.09 -1.39
C TYR A 92 -25.71 9.92 -0.67
N GLY A 93 -26.61 10.56 -1.42
CA GLY A 93 -27.72 11.34 -0.87
C GLY A 93 -27.35 12.77 -0.44
N GLY A 94 -26.16 13.25 -0.82
CA GLY A 94 -25.71 14.60 -0.55
C GLY A 94 -26.14 15.60 -1.63
N ARG A 95 -25.65 16.83 -1.52
CA ARG A 95 -25.88 17.92 -2.48
C ARG A 95 -24.97 17.80 -3.69
N ALA A 96 -25.43 18.25 -4.84
CA ALA A 96 -24.58 18.46 -6.00
C ALA A 96 -23.53 19.55 -5.73
N PHE A 97 -22.40 19.47 -6.41
CA PHE A 97 -21.41 20.50 -6.44
C PHE A 97 -20.82 20.64 -7.86
N ASP A 98 -20.30 21.83 -8.14
CA ASP A 98 -19.65 22.10 -9.42
C ASP A 98 -18.24 21.50 -9.43
N ARG A 99 -18.08 20.35 -10.07
CA ARG A 99 -16.82 19.59 -10.15
C ARG A 99 -15.69 20.38 -10.81
N GLU A 100 -16.00 21.28 -11.75
CA GLU A 100 -15.01 22.11 -12.44
C GLU A 100 -14.36 23.15 -11.51
N ARG A 101 -15.01 23.44 -10.39
CA ARG A 101 -14.55 24.43 -9.39
C ARG A 101 -13.95 23.79 -8.15
N VAL A 102 -13.78 22.48 -8.13
CA VAL A 102 -13.21 21.75 -6.99
C VAL A 102 -11.83 21.21 -7.36
N GLY A 103 -10.83 21.60 -6.60
CA GLY A 103 -9.48 21.05 -6.72
C GLY A 103 -9.19 20.00 -5.66
N VAL A 104 -8.35 19.03 -5.99
CA VAL A 104 -7.84 18.03 -5.06
C VAL A 104 -6.36 18.30 -4.80
N THR A 105 -6.01 18.60 -3.56
CA THR A 105 -4.62 18.75 -3.13
C THR A 105 -4.31 17.72 -2.06
N LEU A 106 -3.32 16.88 -2.31
CA LEU A 106 -2.94 15.79 -1.43
C LEU A 106 -1.43 15.78 -1.19
N GLY A 107 -1.02 15.78 0.07
CA GLY A 107 0.38 15.55 0.46
C GLY A 107 0.65 14.05 0.48
N VAL A 108 1.62 13.59 -0.34
CA VAL A 108 2.05 12.20 -0.38
C VAL A 108 3.54 12.14 -0.11
N ALA A 109 3.95 11.37 0.91
CA ALA A 109 5.35 11.19 1.26
C ALA A 109 5.59 9.74 1.72
N GLY A 110 6.83 9.29 1.59
CA GLY A 110 7.28 7.97 2.03
C GLY A 110 7.26 6.91 0.94
N GLY A 111 7.72 5.72 1.31
CA GLY A 111 7.73 4.56 0.42
C GLY A 111 6.34 3.97 0.26
N LEU A 112 5.93 3.80 -0.98
CA LEU A 112 4.70 3.11 -1.30
C LEU A 112 4.89 1.60 -1.09
N LYS A 113 3.89 0.94 -0.51
CA LYS A 113 3.94 -0.49 -0.19
C LYS A 113 4.26 -1.35 -1.42
N LEU A 114 3.76 -0.95 -2.58
CA LEU A 114 3.91 -1.67 -3.84
C LEU A 114 5.33 -1.60 -4.43
N ILE A 115 6.14 -0.59 -4.08
CA ILE A 115 7.50 -0.42 -4.63
C ILE A 115 8.38 -1.60 -4.28
N THR A 116 8.38 -2.04 -3.02
CA THR A 116 9.28 -3.10 -2.54
C THR A 116 9.09 -4.42 -3.31
N PRO A 117 7.89 -5.02 -3.42
CA PRO A 117 7.72 -6.26 -4.15
C PRO A 117 8.02 -6.14 -5.65
N LEU A 118 7.67 -5.02 -6.27
CA LEU A 118 7.96 -4.81 -7.69
C LEU A 118 9.46 -4.66 -7.97
N THR A 119 10.18 -3.91 -7.14
CA THR A 119 11.64 -3.76 -7.30
C THR A 119 12.40 -5.03 -6.92
N ALA A 120 11.96 -5.76 -5.90
CA ALA A 120 12.53 -7.04 -5.54
C ALA A 120 12.47 -8.04 -6.71
N ARG A 121 11.33 -8.14 -7.38
CA ARG A 121 11.19 -9.00 -8.57
C ARG A 121 12.23 -8.71 -9.65
N LEU A 122 12.59 -7.44 -9.87
CA LEU A 122 13.59 -7.03 -10.86
C LEU A 122 15.02 -7.38 -10.48
N GLN A 123 15.28 -7.84 -9.24
CA GLN A 123 16.59 -8.30 -8.81
C GLN A 123 16.94 -9.72 -9.28
N TYR A 124 16.07 -10.39 -10.03
CA TYR A 124 16.32 -11.76 -10.47
C TYR A 124 17.67 -11.97 -11.19
N PRO A 125 18.22 -11.04 -11.98
CA PRO A 125 19.54 -11.27 -12.57
C PRO A 125 20.67 -11.30 -11.53
N VAL A 126 20.48 -10.64 -10.38
CA VAL A 126 21.41 -10.71 -9.25
C VAL A 126 21.31 -12.08 -8.59
N TRP A 127 20.08 -12.57 -8.35
CA TRP A 127 19.86 -13.91 -7.78
C TRP A 127 20.49 -15.00 -8.65
N GLU A 128 20.24 -14.96 -9.95
CA GLU A 128 20.84 -15.92 -10.90
C GLU A 128 22.36 -15.92 -10.87
N ARG A 129 23.00 -14.73 -10.82
CA ARG A 129 24.45 -14.65 -10.70
C ARG A 129 24.97 -15.25 -9.39
N VAL A 130 24.31 -14.99 -8.28
CA VAL A 130 24.69 -15.55 -6.97
C VAL A 130 24.53 -17.06 -6.98
N LEU A 131 23.40 -17.59 -7.46
CA LEU A 131 23.16 -19.04 -7.53
C LEU A 131 24.18 -19.73 -8.45
N ARG A 132 24.51 -19.12 -9.58
CA ARG A 132 25.54 -19.63 -10.51
C ARG A 132 26.93 -19.65 -9.86
N SER A 133 27.30 -18.58 -9.15
CA SER A 133 28.58 -18.50 -8.44
C SER A 133 28.67 -19.51 -7.27
N SER A 134 27.53 -19.95 -6.76
CA SER A 134 27.43 -20.99 -5.73
C SER A 134 27.51 -22.42 -6.31
N GLY A 135 27.68 -22.56 -7.62
CA GLY A 135 27.89 -23.85 -8.28
C GLY A 135 26.61 -24.62 -8.60
N LEU A 136 25.42 -23.99 -8.59
CA LEU A 136 24.18 -24.65 -8.95
C LEU A 136 24.10 -24.86 -10.48
N PRO A 137 23.54 -26.00 -10.94
CA PRO A 137 23.24 -26.24 -12.35
C PRO A 137 22.20 -25.25 -12.91
N GLU A 138 22.30 -24.89 -14.19
CA GLU A 138 21.40 -23.91 -14.84
C GLU A 138 19.92 -24.31 -14.76
N GLU A 139 19.60 -25.59 -14.80
CA GLU A 139 18.23 -26.10 -14.65
C GLU A 139 17.65 -25.72 -13.28
N GLN A 140 18.42 -25.94 -12.20
CA GLN A 140 17.99 -25.56 -10.84
C GLN A 140 17.92 -24.04 -10.66
N ILE A 141 18.84 -23.29 -11.25
CA ILE A 141 18.80 -21.83 -11.22
C ILE A 141 17.51 -21.32 -11.86
N THR A 142 17.17 -21.85 -13.03
CA THR A 142 15.93 -21.50 -13.74
C THR A 142 14.69 -21.80 -12.89
N GLU A 143 14.62 -22.99 -12.30
CA GLU A 143 13.50 -23.38 -11.44
C GLU A 143 13.38 -22.50 -10.20
N ILE A 144 14.50 -22.28 -9.49
CA ILE A 144 14.51 -21.44 -8.27
C ILE A 144 14.10 -20.00 -8.61
N THR A 145 14.67 -19.43 -9.69
CA THR A 145 14.35 -18.08 -10.12
C THR A 145 12.89 -17.93 -10.51
N ALA A 146 12.31 -18.92 -11.19
CA ALA A 146 10.89 -18.91 -11.51
C ALA A 146 10.02 -18.91 -10.24
N LYS A 147 10.34 -19.75 -9.25
CA LYS A 147 9.65 -19.77 -7.95
C LYS A 147 9.79 -18.45 -7.19
N LEU A 148 10.99 -17.85 -7.17
CA LEU A 148 11.22 -16.57 -6.54
C LEU A 148 10.38 -15.46 -7.21
N LYS A 149 10.29 -15.45 -8.54
CA LYS A 149 9.45 -14.49 -9.27
C LYS A 149 7.96 -14.62 -8.91
N LEU A 150 7.45 -15.83 -8.65
CA LEU A 150 6.06 -16.04 -8.25
C LEU A 150 5.73 -15.49 -6.85
N ALA A 151 6.74 -15.26 -6.00
CA ALA A 151 6.54 -14.63 -4.70
C ALA A 151 6.30 -13.11 -4.78
N TYR A 152 6.47 -12.51 -5.95
CA TYR A 152 6.34 -11.07 -6.16
C TYR A 152 5.36 -10.75 -7.28
N ILE A 153 4.70 -9.60 -7.15
CA ILE A 153 3.76 -9.06 -8.14
C ILE A 153 4.46 -8.91 -9.50
N GLU A 154 3.76 -9.28 -10.56
CA GLU A 154 4.28 -9.13 -11.91
C GLU A 154 4.19 -7.69 -12.40
N TRP A 155 5.25 -7.23 -13.08
CA TRP A 155 5.22 -5.96 -13.78
C TRP A 155 4.31 -6.04 -15.00
N ASN A 156 3.34 -5.14 -15.05
CA ASN A 156 2.47 -4.93 -16.21
C ASN A 156 2.26 -3.42 -16.42
N GLU A 157 1.55 -3.06 -17.45
CA GLU A 157 1.29 -1.65 -17.80
C GLU A 157 0.57 -0.86 -16.71
N ASN A 158 -0.21 -1.55 -15.85
CA ASN A 158 -0.97 -0.93 -14.76
C ASN A 158 -0.13 -0.75 -13.47
N ALA A 159 0.99 -1.46 -13.36
CA ALA A 159 1.85 -1.40 -12.17
C ALA A 159 2.49 -0.02 -11.99
N PHE A 160 2.89 0.63 -13.08
CA PHE A 160 3.53 1.93 -13.01
C PHE A 160 2.60 3.04 -12.48
N PRO A 161 1.38 3.25 -13.01
CA PRO A 161 0.42 4.18 -12.41
C PRO A 161 0.06 3.81 -10.96
N GLY A 162 0.04 2.53 -10.64
CA GLY A 162 -0.20 2.02 -9.29
C GLY A 162 0.82 2.47 -8.27
N LEU A 163 2.06 2.74 -8.69
CA LEU A 163 3.16 3.20 -7.84
C LEU A 163 3.19 4.72 -7.62
N LEU A 164 2.55 5.51 -8.46
CA LEU A 164 2.75 6.95 -8.48
C LEU A 164 1.90 7.67 -7.44
N GLY A 165 2.53 8.36 -6.51
CA GLY A 165 1.84 9.16 -5.49
C GLY A 165 0.99 10.29 -6.06
N ASN A 166 1.43 10.93 -7.15
CA ASN A 166 0.65 11.98 -7.82
C ASN A 166 -0.63 11.47 -8.48
N VAL A 167 -0.73 10.18 -8.77
CA VAL A 167 -1.94 9.55 -9.33
C VAL A 167 -3.09 9.53 -8.31
N ILE A 168 -2.82 9.57 -7.01
CA ILE A 168 -3.85 9.54 -5.97
C ILE A 168 -4.84 10.69 -6.14
N ALA A 169 -4.36 11.92 -6.23
CA ALA A 169 -5.20 13.10 -6.44
C ALA A 169 -5.98 13.02 -7.77
N GLY A 170 -5.32 12.53 -8.83
CA GLY A 170 -5.96 12.32 -10.12
C GLY A 170 -7.08 11.27 -10.09
N ARG A 171 -6.92 10.19 -9.35
CA ARG A 171 -7.98 9.18 -9.17
C ARG A 171 -9.18 9.76 -8.41
N ILE A 172 -8.94 10.54 -7.36
CA ILE A 172 -10.00 11.22 -6.62
C ILE A 172 -10.75 12.19 -7.54
N ALA A 173 -10.04 13.05 -8.25
CA ALA A 173 -10.64 14.01 -9.17
C ALA A 173 -11.41 13.36 -10.34
N ASN A 174 -10.97 12.18 -10.78
CA ASN A 174 -11.67 11.44 -11.84
C ASN A 174 -12.92 10.72 -11.33
N ARG A 175 -12.93 10.31 -10.06
CA ARG A 175 -14.06 9.55 -9.49
C ARG A 175 -15.18 10.46 -9.01
N PHE A 176 -14.86 11.59 -8.39
CA PHE A 176 -15.80 12.51 -7.77
C PHE A 176 -15.93 13.83 -8.52
#